data_0f288c14947330c262b6ec7103eb55fe
#
_entry.id   0f288c14947330c262b6ec7103eb55fe
#
_cell.length_a   1.000
_cell.length_b   1.000
_cell.length_c   1.000
_cell.angle_alpha   90.00
_cell.angle_beta   90.00
_cell.angle_gamma   90.00
#
_symmetry.space_group_name_H-M   'P 1'
#
loop_
_entity.id
_entity.type
_entity.pdbx_description
1 polymer ?
#
loop_
_entity_poly.entity_id
_entity_poly.type
_entity_poly.pdbx_seq_one_letter_code
_entity_poly.pdbx_strand_id
1 'polypeptide(L)'
;FTKDDLFIKRLIGKPWGQDIAALSNMAEGFLNVSQSGERSDKPLLHVSKAVELALHYKVNPYKKDLSKVRTLGYHGYYLEHLNTILGCYALAGGTGYEETHSRVSEHLVKISLEEGNAHARLIPYVKMRWAADQAAIINSLWLYDQAAGGNLHSEPSERWQSYMHQNCKHATGLFQTEVMNCKKYSKQPRGCSMAYLIHYCSSFSPDLAKQQWSLFKEHMHHRSFGFWGFREYLKGYKGGMNPDSGPVLFGLGVAASGLAMKAAASTGDVDVFERLHKSARPLLATAEGLKAVPVINLVSLVATDMLSTSIQFSAITKLAGLQQGGRSISSRKVSHSLV
;
A
#
# COMPACT_ATOMS: atom_id res chain seq x y z
N PHE A 1 8.74 2.08 -18.04
CA PHE A 1 7.62 2.48 -18.90
C PHE A 1 8.07 2.82 -20.33
N THR A 2 8.89 2.01 -20.92
CA THR A 2 9.17 2.07 -22.34
C THR A 2 8.05 1.37 -23.12
N LYS A 3 7.90 1.68 -24.41
CA LYS A 3 6.90 1.20 -25.37
C LYS A 3 6.72 -0.33 -25.45
N ASP A 4 7.23 -1.09 -24.51
CA ASP A 4 7.28 -2.54 -24.60
C ASP A 4 5.96 -3.17 -24.20
N ASP A 5 5.29 -3.76 -25.16
CA ASP A 5 4.24 -4.78 -24.99
C ASP A 5 4.60 -5.86 -23.94
N LEU A 6 5.88 -6.04 -23.65
CA LEU A 6 6.41 -6.91 -22.60
C LEU A 6 6.06 -6.43 -21.19
N PHE A 7 6.06 -5.12 -20.93
CA PHE A 7 5.65 -4.56 -19.64
C PHE A 7 4.16 -4.81 -19.42
N ILE A 8 3.35 -4.45 -20.41
CA ILE A 8 1.90 -4.70 -20.39
C ILE A 8 1.62 -6.20 -20.26
N LYS A 9 2.32 -7.08 -21.00
CA LYS A 9 2.18 -8.53 -20.90
C LYS A 9 2.60 -9.10 -19.54
N ARG A 10 3.58 -8.49 -18.87
CA ARG A 10 4.01 -8.89 -17.51
C ARG A 10 3.07 -8.39 -16.41
N LEU A 11 2.42 -7.25 -16.64
CA LEU A 11 1.48 -6.65 -15.71
C LEU A 11 0.08 -7.27 -15.82
N ILE A 12 -0.34 -7.57 -17.05
CA ILE A 12 -1.70 -8.00 -17.37
C ILE A 12 -1.87 -9.50 -17.14
N GLY A 13 -2.94 -9.86 -16.44
CA GLY A 13 -3.30 -11.24 -16.17
C GLY A 13 -2.68 -11.83 -14.92
N LYS A 14 -2.10 -11.00 -14.05
CA LYS A 14 -1.73 -11.43 -12.70
C LYS A 14 -3.00 -11.71 -11.89
N PRO A 15 -3.08 -12.84 -11.19
CA PRO A 15 -4.24 -13.14 -10.36
C PRO A 15 -4.39 -12.12 -9.23
N TRP A 16 -5.61 -11.96 -8.75
CA TRP A 16 -5.91 -11.24 -7.50
C TRP A 16 -5.66 -9.72 -7.50
N GLY A 17 -5.68 -9.05 -8.66
CA GLY A 17 -5.52 -7.59 -8.73
C GLY A 17 -4.11 -7.09 -8.43
N GLN A 18 -3.09 -7.93 -8.54
CA GLN A 18 -1.69 -7.53 -8.35
C GLN A 18 -1.24 -6.46 -9.34
N ASP A 19 -1.84 -6.41 -10.52
CA ASP A 19 -1.60 -5.39 -11.55
C ASP A 19 -2.02 -3.99 -11.09
N ILE A 20 -3.24 -3.83 -10.61
CA ILE A 20 -3.72 -2.52 -10.14
C ILE A 20 -2.98 -2.05 -8.87
N ALA A 21 -2.64 -2.98 -7.97
CA ALA A 21 -1.82 -2.68 -6.79
C ALA A 21 -0.41 -2.23 -7.18
N ALA A 22 0.21 -2.87 -8.17
CA ALA A 22 1.52 -2.46 -8.67
C ALA A 22 1.47 -1.05 -9.29
N LEU A 23 0.44 -0.74 -10.10
CA LEU A 23 0.23 0.58 -10.68
C LEU A 23 0.04 1.66 -9.60
N SER A 24 -0.72 1.37 -8.56
CA SER A 24 -0.93 2.27 -7.41
C SER A 24 0.39 2.58 -6.69
N ASN A 25 1.19 1.56 -6.35
CA ASN A 25 2.49 1.76 -5.74
C ASN A 25 3.45 2.57 -6.63
N MET A 26 3.42 2.35 -7.95
CA MET A 26 4.22 3.13 -8.89
C MET A 26 3.79 4.60 -8.95
N ALA A 27 2.47 4.84 -8.96
CA ALA A 27 1.92 6.20 -8.94
C ALA A 27 2.35 6.97 -7.69
N GLU A 28 2.27 6.34 -6.51
CA GLU A 28 2.78 6.93 -5.26
C GLU A 28 4.29 7.21 -5.32
N GLY A 29 5.08 6.29 -5.87
CA GLY A 29 6.52 6.48 -6.02
C GLY A 29 6.85 7.67 -6.91
N PHE A 30 6.19 7.83 -8.05
CA PHE A 30 6.40 8.99 -8.92
C PHE A 30 5.85 10.29 -8.34
N LEU A 31 4.76 10.25 -7.57
CA LEU A 31 4.30 11.41 -6.80
C LEU A 31 5.36 11.86 -5.79
N ASN A 32 5.99 10.92 -5.05
CA ASN A 32 7.07 11.25 -4.12
C ASN A 32 8.26 11.92 -4.84
N VAL A 33 8.64 11.43 -6.04
CA VAL A 33 9.69 12.05 -6.87
C VAL A 33 9.28 13.45 -7.29
N SER A 34 8.04 13.66 -7.75
CA SER A 34 7.53 14.98 -8.12
C SER A 34 7.60 15.97 -6.95
N GLN A 35 7.28 15.52 -5.73
CA GLN A 35 7.28 16.35 -4.52
C GLN A 35 8.68 16.59 -3.94
N SER A 36 9.70 15.82 -4.34
CA SER A 36 11.08 15.98 -3.86
C SER A 36 11.83 17.20 -4.44
N GLY A 37 11.17 18.00 -5.29
CA GLY A 37 11.72 19.23 -5.86
C GLY A 37 12.55 19.00 -7.12
N GLU A 38 12.60 17.81 -7.66
CA GLU A 38 13.19 17.54 -8.97
C GLU A 38 12.31 18.20 -10.06
N ARG A 39 12.83 19.23 -10.71
CA ARG A 39 12.14 19.94 -11.80
C ARG A 39 12.18 19.09 -13.07
N SER A 40 11.19 18.23 -13.23
CA SER A 40 11.07 17.35 -14.40
C SER A 40 9.59 17.00 -14.61
N ASP A 41 9.15 17.00 -15.86
CA ASP A 41 7.81 16.54 -16.24
C ASP A 41 7.70 15.00 -16.28
N LYS A 42 8.81 14.30 -16.09
CA LYS A 42 8.85 12.83 -16.15
C LYS A 42 7.95 12.15 -15.13
N PRO A 43 7.89 12.59 -13.84
CA PRO A 43 6.97 11.99 -12.87
C PRO A 43 5.52 12.04 -13.32
N LEU A 44 5.02 13.19 -13.80
CA LEU A 44 3.66 13.33 -14.31
C LEU A 44 3.39 12.39 -15.49
N LEU A 45 4.32 12.31 -16.44
CA LEU A 45 4.21 11.39 -17.59
C LEU A 45 4.04 9.94 -17.14
N HIS A 46 4.79 9.51 -16.12
CA HIS A 46 4.71 8.14 -15.62
C HIS A 46 3.43 7.88 -14.84
N VAL A 47 2.96 8.85 -14.04
CA VAL A 47 1.66 8.72 -13.35
C VAL A 47 0.51 8.73 -14.35
N SER A 48 0.56 9.56 -15.40
CA SER A 48 -0.40 9.53 -16.53
C SER A 48 -0.47 8.15 -17.15
N LYS A 49 0.69 7.53 -17.37
CA LYS A 49 0.73 6.16 -17.92
C LYS A 49 0.13 5.13 -16.97
N ALA A 50 0.29 5.29 -15.65
CA ALA A 50 -0.37 4.43 -14.67
C ALA A 50 -1.91 4.58 -14.74
N VAL A 51 -2.44 5.81 -14.91
CA VAL A 51 -3.87 6.04 -15.11
C VAL A 51 -4.38 5.34 -16.38
N GLU A 52 -3.70 5.54 -17.52
CA GLU A 52 -4.08 4.90 -18.78
C GLU A 52 -4.13 3.36 -18.66
N LEU A 53 -3.13 2.77 -18.01
CA LEU A 53 -3.06 1.32 -17.80
C LEU A 53 -4.13 0.83 -16.83
N ALA A 54 -4.40 1.57 -15.74
CA ALA A 54 -5.45 1.23 -14.79
C ALA A 54 -6.84 1.23 -15.45
N LEU A 55 -7.10 2.19 -16.35
CA LEU A 55 -8.36 2.30 -17.08
C LEU A 55 -8.43 1.37 -18.30
N HIS A 56 -7.33 0.75 -18.71
CA HIS A 56 -7.32 -0.14 -19.85
C HIS A 56 -8.18 -1.40 -19.60
N TYR A 57 -8.94 -1.84 -20.63
CA TYR A 57 -9.94 -2.92 -20.53
C TYR A 57 -9.42 -4.26 -19.99
N LYS A 58 -8.12 -4.50 -20.01
CA LYS A 58 -7.50 -5.71 -19.44
C LYS A 58 -7.28 -5.62 -17.93
N VAL A 59 -7.12 -4.41 -17.38
CA VAL A 59 -6.96 -4.14 -15.94
C VAL A 59 -8.29 -3.74 -15.32
N ASN A 60 -9.02 -2.86 -15.98
CA ASN A 60 -10.34 -2.40 -15.57
C ASN A 60 -11.37 -3.54 -15.62
N PRO A 61 -11.89 -4.01 -14.48
CA PRO A 61 -12.80 -5.14 -14.42
C PRO A 61 -14.18 -4.86 -15.03
N TYR A 62 -14.55 -3.59 -15.16
CA TYR A 62 -15.81 -3.19 -15.83
C TYR A 62 -15.76 -3.33 -17.35
N LYS A 63 -14.55 -3.48 -17.95
CA LYS A 63 -14.34 -3.67 -19.38
C LYS A 63 -14.88 -2.55 -20.27
N LYS A 64 -15.16 -1.38 -19.72
CA LYS A 64 -15.70 -0.20 -20.41
C LYS A 64 -15.31 1.08 -19.66
N ASP A 65 -15.49 2.20 -20.30
CA ASP A 65 -15.34 3.52 -19.70
C ASP A 65 -16.18 3.63 -18.42
N LEU A 66 -15.58 4.11 -17.35
CA LEU A 66 -16.24 4.24 -16.04
C LEU A 66 -17.42 5.21 -16.08
N SER A 67 -17.39 6.26 -16.92
CA SER A 67 -18.54 7.16 -17.11
C SER A 67 -19.80 6.42 -17.60
N LYS A 68 -19.63 5.30 -18.32
CA LYS A 68 -20.70 4.45 -18.82
C LYS A 68 -21.08 3.31 -17.87
N VAL A 69 -20.42 3.19 -16.71
CA VAL A 69 -20.76 2.19 -15.70
C VAL A 69 -21.87 2.73 -14.82
N ARG A 70 -23.05 2.13 -14.88
CA ARG A 70 -24.21 2.59 -14.10
C ARG A 70 -23.97 2.49 -12.60
N THR A 71 -23.35 1.40 -12.12
CA THR A 71 -23.13 1.13 -10.71
C THR A 71 -21.71 0.60 -10.48
N LEU A 72 -20.95 1.22 -9.58
CA LEU A 72 -19.57 0.83 -9.23
C LEU A 72 -19.50 -0.30 -8.17
N GLY A 73 -20.60 -1.04 -7.94
CA GLY A 73 -20.85 -1.86 -6.74
C GLY A 73 -20.00 -3.10 -6.50
N TYR A 74 -19.08 -3.51 -7.40
CA TYR A 74 -18.55 -4.88 -7.32
C TYR A 74 -17.03 -5.01 -7.38
N HIS A 75 -16.27 -3.98 -7.40
CA HIS A 75 -14.82 -4.07 -7.57
C HIS A 75 -14.08 -3.11 -6.64
N GLY A 76 -14.40 -3.18 -5.34
CA GLY A 76 -13.89 -2.24 -4.35
C GLY A 76 -12.37 -2.21 -4.28
N TYR A 77 -11.70 -3.38 -4.33
CA TYR A 77 -10.24 -3.46 -4.37
C TYR A 77 -9.64 -2.74 -5.59
N TYR A 78 -10.24 -2.90 -6.77
CA TYR A 78 -9.81 -2.14 -7.95
C TYR A 78 -10.04 -0.63 -7.76
N LEU A 79 -11.19 -0.25 -7.20
CA LEU A 79 -11.58 1.16 -7.05
C LEU A 79 -10.69 1.90 -6.04
N GLU A 80 -10.29 1.28 -4.93
CA GLU A 80 -9.40 1.93 -3.96
C GLU A 80 -8.01 2.24 -4.55
N HIS A 81 -7.46 1.30 -5.32
CA HIS A 81 -6.20 1.50 -6.01
C HIS A 81 -6.32 2.49 -7.17
N LEU A 82 -7.40 2.43 -7.96
CA LEU A 82 -7.66 3.42 -9.00
C LEU A 82 -7.79 4.82 -8.42
N ASN A 83 -8.52 4.97 -7.31
CA ASN A 83 -8.67 6.26 -6.63
C ASN A 83 -7.33 6.82 -6.14
N THR A 84 -6.46 5.96 -5.61
CA THR A 84 -5.08 6.31 -5.25
C THR A 84 -4.29 6.80 -6.46
N ILE A 85 -4.36 6.09 -7.61
CA ILE A 85 -3.67 6.48 -8.84
C ILE A 85 -4.17 7.84 -9.34
N LEU A 86 -5.49 8.06 -9.35
CA LEU A 86 -6.10 9.33 -9.76
C LEU A 86 -5.70 10.48 -8.82
N GLY A 87 -5.66 10.24 -7.49
CA GLY A 87 -5.17 11.20 -6.52
C GLY A 87 -3.70 11.56 -6.72
N CYS A 88 -2.84 10.56 -6.96
CA CYS A 88 -1.45 10.80 -7.29
C CYS A 88 -1.28 11.59 -8.59
N TYR A 89 -2.11 11.30 -9.60
CA TYR A 89 -2.10 12.02 -10.87
C TYR A 89 -2.48 13.49 -10.70
N ALA A 90 -3.58 13.78 -10.00
CA ALA A 90 -4.02 15.14 -9.74
C ALA A 90 -2.98 15.95 -8.93
N LEU A 91 -2.40 15.35 -7.88
CA LEU A 91 -1.37 15.97 -7.05
C LEU A 91 -0.03 16.18 -7.80
N ALA A 92 0.23 15.40 -8.84
CA ALA A 92 1.37 15.61 -9.74
C ALA A 92 1.10 16.69 -10.82
N GLY A 93 -0.08 17.32 -10.82
CA GLY A 93 -0.48 18.38 -11.76
C GLY A 93 -1.25 17.88 -12.99
N GLY A 94 -1.71 16.62 -12.98
CA GLY A 94 -2.52 16.06 -14.05
C GLY A 94 -3.97 16.52 -14.02
N THR A 95 -4.60 16.62 -15.19
CA THR A 95 -5.99 17.08 -15.37
C THR A 95 -6.77 16.15 -16.29
N GLY A 96 -8.10 16.29 -16.32
CA GLY A 96 -8.99 15.57 -17.25
C GLY A 96 -9.63 14.29 -16.68
N TYR A 97 -9.40 13.95 -15.42
CA TYR A 97 -10.05 12.82 -14.75
C TYR A 97 -10.84 13.22 -13.49
N GLU A 98 -11.11 14.51 -13.31
CA GLU A 98 -11.74 15.08 -12.10
C GLU A 98 -13.11 14.45 -11.83
N GLU A 99 -13.95 14.34 -12.85
CA GLU A 99 -15.27 13.70 -12.73
C GLU A 99 -15.18 12.23 -12.35
N THR A 100 -14.26 11.49 -12.96
CA THR A 100 -14.05 10.07 -12.62
C THR A 100 -13.54 9.93 -11.19
N HIS A 101 -12.61 10.78 -10.77
CA HIS A 101 -12.04 10.79 -9.43
C HIS A 101 -13.09 11.11 -8.36
N SER A 102 -13.90 12.17 -8.57
CA SER A 102 -15.02 12.52 -7.68
C SER A 102 -16.00 11.38 -7.54
N ARG A 103 -16.44 10.82 -8.66
CA ARG A 103 -17.40 9.72 -8.68
C ARG A 103 -16.92 8.47 -7.96
N VAL A 104 -15.64 8.08 -8.15
CA VAL A 104 -15.05 6.94 -7.44
C VAL A 104 -14.93 7.24 -5.94
N SER A 105 -14.47 8.44 -5.58
CA SER A 105 -14.34 8.87 -4.18
C SER A 105 -15.69 8.86 -3.45
N GLU A 106 -16.72 9.46 -4.01
CA GLU A 106 -18.08 9.46 -3.45
C GLU A 106 -18.63 8.05 -3.25
N HIS A 107 -18.37 7.16 -4.23
CA HIS A 107 -18.76 5.75 -4.11
C HIS A 107 -18.02 5.05 -2.96
N LEU A 108 -16.71 5.28 -2.81
CA LEU A 108 -15.90 4.70 -1.72
C LEU A 108 -16.36 5.21 -0.34
N VAL A 109 -16.70 6.50 -0.19
CA VAL A 109 -17.34 7.03 1.02
C VAL A 109 -18.63 6.27 1.32
N LYS A 110 -19.52 6.18 0.33
CA LYS A 110 -20.83 5.52 0.49
C LYS A 110 -20.67 4.10 1.01
N ILE A 111 -19.84 3.26 0.34
CA ILE A 111 -19.69 1.85 0.75
C ILE A 111 -18.92 1.69 2.06
N SER A 112 -18.10 2.65 2.47
CA SER A 112 -17.42 2.68 3.78
C SER A 112 -18.39 2.94 4.92
N LEU A 113 -19.45 3.70 4.68
CA LEU A 113 -20.42 4.13 5.70
C LEU A 113 -21.73 3.31 5.68
N GLU A 114 -21.91 2.43 4.70
CA GLU A 114 -23.14 1.65 4.50
C GLU A 114 -23.43 0.70 5.66
N GLU A 115 -22.40 0.14 6.28
CA GLU A 115 -22.52 -0.79 7.41
C GLU A 115 -21.97 -0.18 8.70
N GLY A 116 -22.55 -0.54 9.86
CA GLY A 116 -22.15 0.00 11.16
C GLY A 116 -20.73 -0.35 11.62
N ASN A 117 -20.02 -1.23 10.88
CA ASN A 117 -18.62 -1.58 11.12
C ASN A 117 -17.63 -0.63 10.44
N ALA A 118 -18.10 0.34 9.67
CA ALA A 118 -17.30 1.31 8.91
C ALA A 118 -16.23 0.67 8.00
N HIS A 119 -16.55 -0.49 7.41
CA HIS A 119 -15.71 -1.19 6.46
C HIS A 119 -16.47 -1.44 5.16
N ALA A 120 -15.89 -1.05 4.06
CA ALA A 120 -16.46 -1.26 2.74
C ALA A 120 -16.61 -2.74 2.39
N ARG A 121 -17.68 -3.07 1.70
CA ARG A 121 -17.87 -4.37 1.08
C ARG A 121 -17.21 -4.38 -0.29
N LEU A 122 -15.98 -4.89 -0.38
CA LEU A 122 -15.21 -4.89 -1.63
C LEU A 122 -15.71 -5.94 -2.63
N ILE A 123 -16.19 -7.07 -2.12
CA ILE A 123 -16.71 -8.19 -2.89
C ILE A 123 -18.15 -8.46 -2.42
N PRO A 124 -19.15 -8.41 -3.32
CA PRO A 124 -20.52 -8.77 -3.00
C PRO A 124 -20.58 -10.17 -2.42
N TYR A 125 -21.44 -10.61 -1.68
CA TYR A 125 -21.60 -11.95 -1.11
C TYR A 125 -20.49 -12.40 -0.14
N VAL A 126 -19.38 -11.69 -0.02
CA VAL A 126 -18.33 -11.97 0.97
C VAL A 126 -18.62 -11.14 2.23
N LYS A 127 -18.80 -11.84 3.35
CA LYS A 127 -19.07 -11.17 4.66
C LYS A 127 -17.81 -10.56 5.26
N MET A 128 -16.64 -11.14 4.97
CA MET A 128 -15.37 -10.62 5.49
C MET A 128 -15.10 -9.21 4.99
N ARG A 129 -14.48 -8.42 5.86
CA ARG A 129 -13.92 -7.11 5.59
C ARG A 129 -12.47 -7.12 6.05
N TRP A 130 -11.64 -6.34 5.38
CA TRP A 130 -10.22 -6.27 5.69
C TRP A 130 -9.85 -4.88 6.17
N ALA A 131 -9.18 -4.83 7.32
CA ALA A 131 -8.79 -3.57 7.93
C ALA A 131 -7.80 -2.78 7.05
N ALA A 132 -6.91 -3.49 6.36
CA ALA A 132 -5.92 -2.86 5.48
C ALA A 132 -6.57 -2.22 4.24
N ASP A 133 -7.55 -2.89 3.62
CA ASP A 133 -8.26 -2.34 2.46
C ASP A 133 -9.09 -1.11 2.85
N GLN A 134 -9.72 -1.13 4.03
CA GLN A 134 -10.42 0.07 4.50
C GLN A 134 -9.45 1.23 4.75
N ALA A 135 -8.25 0.97 5.29
CA ALA A 135 -7.22 1.99 5.42
C ALA A 135 -6.75 2.51 4.04
N ALA A 136 -6.66 1.64 3.03
CA ALA A 136 -6.36 2.01 1.65
C ALA A 136 -7.43 2.93 1.05
N ILE A 137 -8.71 2.61 1.25
CA ILE A 137 -9.83 3.46 0.84
C ILE A 137 -9.70 4.84 1.48
N ILE A 138 -9.52 4.92 2.80
CA ILE A 138 -9.43 6.21 3.52
C ILE A 138 -8.22 7.01 3.03
N ASN A 139 -7.07 6.35 2.81
CA ASN A 139 -5.90 7.01 2.22
C ASN A 139 -6.18 7.56 0.81
N SER A 140 -6.90 6.81 -0.02
CA SER A 140 -7.26 7.27 -1.37
C SER A 140 -8.21 8.47 -1.33
N LEU A 141 -9.13 8.51 -0.37
CA LEU A 141 -10.00 9.66 -0.13
C LEU A 141 -9.21 10.86 0.40
N TRP A 142 -8.23 10.64 1.27
CA TRP A 142 -7.32 11.69 1.72
C TRP A 142 -6.54 12.31 0.55
N LEU A 143 -6.04 11.49 -0.38
CA LEU A 143 -5.39 11.99 -1.61
C LEU A 143 -6.34 12.80 -2.48
N TYR A 144 -7.60 12.37 -2.60
CA TYR A 144 -8.64 13.16 -3.27
C TYR A 144 -8.83 14.51 -2.61
N ASP A 145 -8.98 14.54 -1.29
CA ASP A 145 -9.18 15.80 -0.54
C ASP A 145 -7.98 16.74 -0.67
N GLN A 146 -6.74 16.22 -0.68
CA GLN A 146 -5.55 17.02 -0.93
C GLN A 146 -5.53 17.63 -2.35
N ALA A 147 -6.08 16.94 -3.34
CA ALA A 147 -6.13 17.41 -4.71
C ALA A 147 -7.31 18.35 -5.00
N ALA A 148 -8.48 18.07 -4.43
CA ALA A 148 -9.73 18.78 -4.71
C ALA A 148 -10.10 19.83 -3.66
N GLY A 149 -9.42 19.86 -2.50
CA GLY A 149 -9.74 20.76 -1.40
C GLY A 149 -10.96 20.33 -0.58
N GLY A 150 -11.26 19.02 -0.55
CA GLY A 150 -12.42 18.44 0.15
C GLY A 150 -12.13 17.93 1.56
N ASN A 151 -13.08 17.17 2.11
CA ASN A 151 -12.97 16.50 3.41
C ASN A 151 -13.73 15.16 3.45
N LEU A 152 -13.71 14.42 2.35
CA LEU A 152 -14.44 13.16 2.22
C LEU A 152 -13.87 12.03 3.09
N HIS A 153 -12.59 12.07 3.42
CA HIS A 153 -11.94 11.03 4.21
C HIS A 153 -12.28 11.07 5.70
N SER A 154 -12.69 12.21 6.27
CA SER A 154 -12.80 12.41 7.73
C SER A 154 -13.82 11.48 8.37
N GLU A 155 -15.09 11.50 7.92
CA GLU A 155 -16.13 10.67 8.52
C GLU A 155 -15.83 9.16 8.40
N PRO A 156 -15.44 8.61 7.22
CA PRO A 156 -14.99 7.23 7.13
C PRO A 156 -13.83 6.91 8.08
N SER A 157 -12.85 7.81 8.21
CA SER A 157 -11.69 7.64 9.08
C SER A 157 -12.08 7.57 10.55
N GLU A 158 -12.87 8.51 11.05
CA GLU A 158 -13.30 8.58 12.44
C GLU A 158 -14.12 7.36 12.85
N ARG A 159 -15.11 6.97 12.03
CA ARG A 159 -15.94 5.80 12.29
C ARG A 159 -15.14 4.51 12.26
N TRP A 160 -14.25 4.36 11.26
CA TRP A 160 -13.38 3.20 11.14
C TRP A 160 -12.41 3.09 12.33
N GLN A 161 -11.73 4.15 12.70
CA GLN A 161 -10.80 4.15 13.84
C GLN A 161 -11.53 3.79 15.15
N SER A 162 -12.69 4.40 15.39
CA SER A 162 -13.52 4.09 16.55
C SER A 162 -13.89 2.60 16.60
N TYR A 163 -14.39 2.06 15.47
CA TYR A 163 -14.76 0.64 15.39
C TYR A 163 -13.56 -0.29 15.61
N MET A 164 -12.40 0.00 14.99
CA MET A 164 -11.18 -0.80 15.15
C MET A 164 -10.71 -0.82 16.61
N HIS A 165 -10.72 0.32 17.27
CA HIS A 165 -10.32 0.42 18.67
C HIS A 165 -11.24 -0.33 19.62
N GLN A 166 -12.54 -0.31 19.38
CA GLN A 166 -13.54 -0.93 20.24
C GLN A 166 -13.68 -2.44 20.00
N ASN A 167 -13.55 -2.90 18.74
CA ASN A 167 -13.99 -4.23 18.35
C ASN A 167 -12.90 -5.13 17.72
N CYS A 168 -11.79 -4.56 17.26
CA CYS A 168 -10.84 -5.28 16.41
C CYS A 168 -9.40 -5.28 16.95
N LYS A 169 -9.20 -5.05 18.25
CA LYS A 169 -7.90 -5.18 18.88
C LYS A 169 -7.58 -6.62 19.24
N HIS A 170 -6.41 -7.08 18.85
CA HIS A 170 -5.79 -8.30 19.38
C HIS A 170 -5.17 -8.03 20.76
N ALA A 171 -4.88 -9.10 21.53
CA ALA A 171 -4.24 -8.98 22.85
C ALA A 171 -2.85 -8.28 22.83
N THR A 172 -2.16 -8.28 21.69
CA THR A 172 -0.92 -7.51 21.45
C THR A 172 -1.16 -6.01 21.24
N GLY A 173 -2.39 -5.55 21.14
CA GLY A 173 -2.72 -4.19 20.75
C GLY A 173 -2.73 -3.94 19.23
N LEU A 174 -2.18 -4.85 18.44
CA LEU A 174 -2.30 -4.81 16.96
C LEU A 174 -3.75 -5.00 16.54
N PHE A 175 -4.10 -4.43 15.39
CA PHE A 175 -5.43 -4.66 14.84
C PHE A 175 -5.56 -6.04 14.18
N GLN A 176 -6.76 -6.59 14.23
CA GLN A 176 -7.10 -7.84 13.54
C GLN A 176 -7.08 -7.61 12.02
N THR A 177 -6.68 -8.61 11.27
CA THR A 177 -6.62 -8.53 9.80
C THR A 177 -8.02 -8.49 9.18
N GLU A 178 -8.91 -9.33 9.68
CA GLU A 178 -10.25 -9.50 9.12
C GLU A 178 -11.32 -9.11 10.14
N VAL A 179 -12.35 -8.47 9.65
CA VAL A 179 -13.53 -8.02 10.40
C VAL A 179 -14.76 -8.78 9.90
N MET A 180 -15.75 -9.00 10.75
CA MET A 180 -16.98 -9.72 10.42
C MET A 180 -16.79 -11.21 10.10
N ASN A 181 -15.67 -11.80 10.46
CA ASN A 181 -15.42 -13.23 10.31
C ASN A 181 -15.37 -13.91 11.68
N CYS A 182 -16.14 -14.97 11.85
CA CYS A 182 -16.21 -15.73 13.10
C CYS A 182 -15.07 -16.76 13.28
N LYS A 183 -14.23 -16.94 12.28
CA LYS A 183 -13.14 -17.93 12.33
C LYS A 183 -11.99 -17.42 13.22
N LYS A 184 -11.41 -18.33 14.00
CA LYS A 184 -10.36 -18.00 14.98
C LYS A 184 -9.13 -17.31 14.35
N TYR A 185 -8.72 -17.70 13.16
CA TYR A 185 -7.55 -17.14 12.47
C TYR A 185 -7.78 -15.71 11.95
N SER A 186 -9.01 -15.32 11.69
CA SER A 186 -9.37 -13.98 11.22
C SER A 186 -9.08 -12.89 12.25
N LYS A 187 -9.08 -13.28 13.53
CA LYS A 187 -8.78 -12.40 14.66
C LYS A 187 -7.28 -12.22 14.91
N GLN A 188 -6.44 -12.81 14.10
CA GLN A 188 -5.00 -12.66 14.20
C GLN A 188 -4.51 -11.50 13.33
N PRO A 189 -3.60 -10.66 13.84
CA PRO A 189 -2.88 -9.73 12.99
C PRO A 189 -1.94 -10.52 12.06
N ARG A 190 -1.92 -10.14 10.78
CA ARG A 190 -1.01 -10.70 9.78
C ARG A 190 0.01 -9.66 9.35
N GLY A 191 1.25 -10.08 9.14
CA GLY A 191 2.35 -9.19 8.86
C GLY A 191 2.15 -8.33 7.62
N CYS A 192 1.75 -8.92 6.50
CA CYS A 192 1.49 -8.18 5.26
C CYS A 192 0.36 -7.15 5.43
N SER A 193 -0.76 -7.57 6.03
CA SER A 193 -1.91 -6.70 6.25
C SER A 193 -1.59 -5.54 7.19
N MET A 194 -0.89 -5.81 8.30
CA MET A 194 -0.50 -4.77 9.25
C MET A 194 0.46 -3.75 8.63
N ALA A 195 1.43 -4.20 7.85
CA ALA A 195 2.38 -3.31 7.20
C ALA A 195 1.67 -2.38 6.19
N TYR A 196 0.71 -2.88 5.41
CA TYR A 196 -0.13 -2.05 4.52
C TYR A 196 -0.98 -1.06 5.31
N LEU A 197 -1.69 -1.52 6.34
CA LEU A 197 -2.51 -0.66 7.20
C LEU A 197 -1.68 0.50 7.77
N ILE A 198 -0.48 0.21 8.32
CA ILE A 198 0.41 1.22 8.89
C ILE A 198 0.83 2.24 7.82
N HIS A 199 1.19 1.77 6.62
CA HIS A 199 1.54 2.65 5.52
C HIS A 199 0.41 3.61 5.18
N TYR A 200 -0.80 3.10 4.95
CA TYR A 200 -1.95 3.92 4.57
C TYR A 200 -2.37 4.89 5.69
N CYS A 201 -2.39 4.43 6.94
CA CYS A 201 -2.71 5.29 8.08
C CYS A 201 -1.74 6.47 8.23
N SER A 202 -0.51 6.36 7.75
CA SER A 202 0.50 7.42 7.90
C SER A 202 0.10 8.77 7.28
N SER A 203 -0.81 8.75 6.30
CA SER A 203 -1.29 9.96 5.61
C SER A 203 -2.40 10.67 6.39
N PHE A 204 -3.41 9.94 6.86
CA PHE A 204 -4.61 10.51 7.46
C PHE A 204 -4.65 10.38 9.00
N SER A 205 -3.85 9.49 9.60
CA SER A 205 -3.76 9.29 11.05
C SER A 205 -2.33 8.90 11.46
N PRO A 206 -1.36 9.85 11.41
CA PRO A 206 0.05 9.55 11.67
C PRO A 206 0.33 8.96 13.05
N ASP A 207 -0.42 9.36 14.07
CA ASP A 207 -0.23 8.87 15.44
C ASP A 207 -0.66 7.41 15.57
N LEU A 208 -1.79 7.03 14.95
CA LEU A 208 -2.22 5.63 14.85
C LEU A 208 -1.18 4.80 14.10
N ALA A 209 -0.67 5.31 12.99
CA ALA A 209 0.37 4.62 12.23
C ALA A 209 1.63 4.38 13.09
N LYS A 210 2.11 5.37 13.81
CA LYS A 210 3.28 5.23 14.71
C LYS A 210 3.00 4.25 15.86
N GLN A 211 1.82 4.30 16.46
CA GLN A 211 1.41 3.36 17.49
C GLN A 211 1.43 1.92 16.98
N GLN A 212 0.75 1.66 15.87
CA GLN A 212 0.68 0.32 15.27
C GLN A 212 2.06 -0.13 14.74
N TRP A 213 2.91 0.78 14.25
CA TRP A 213 4.28 0.48 13.87
C TRP A 213 5.15 0.04 15.05
N SER A 214 5.02 0.69 16.19
CA SER A 214 5.75 0.28 17.42
C SER A 214 5.37 -1.12 17.84
N LEU A 215 4.07 -1.42 17.94
CA LEU A 215 3.56 -2.75 18.27
C LEU A 215 3.94 -3.80 17.22
N PHE A 216 3.92 -3.43 15.93
CA PHE A 216 4.33 -4.32 14.86
C PHE A 216 5.80 -4.72 14.97
N LYS A 217 6.70 -3.78 15.27
CA LYS A 217 8.11 -4.07 15.52
C LYS A 217 8.31 -4.98 16.73
N GLU A 218 7.56 -4.74 17.79
CA GLU A 218 7.66 -5.53 19.02
C GLU A 218 7.23 -6.99 18.82
N HIS A 219 6.10 -7.21 18.16
CA HIS A 219 5.46 -8.52 18.12
C HIS A 219 5.75 -9.32 16.83
N MET A 220 6.09 -8.66 15.72
CA MET A 220 6.27 -9.31 14.42
C MET A 220 7.72 -9.38 13.96
N HIS A 221 8.65 -8.64 14.58
CA HIS A 221 10.06 -8.72 14.20
C HIS A 221 10.63 -10.13 14.38
N HIS A 222 11.45 -10.55 13.40
CA HIS A 222 12.10 -11.86 13.44
C HIS A 222 13.45 -11.84 12.74
N ARG A 223 14.39 -12.64 13.28
CA ARG A 223 15.68 -12.94 12.65
C ARG A 223 15.81 -14.44 12.44
N SER A 224 16.25 -14.83 11.25
CA SER A 224 16.48 -16.24 10.92
C SER A 224 17.59 -16.35 9.88
N PHE A 225 18.57 -17.24 10.10
CA PHE A 225 19.69 -17.50 9.19
C PHE A 225 20.41 -16.24 8.68
N GLY A 226 20.60 -15.24 9.54
CA GLY A 226 21.22 -13.97 9.16
C GLY A 226 20.28 -12.94 8.51
N PHE A 227 19.10 -13.35 8.08
CA PHE A 227 18.08 -12.44 7.55
C PHE A 227 17.33 -11.75 8.67
N TRP A 228 17.03 -10.47 8.44
CA TRP A 228 16.27 -9.62 9.32
C TRP A 228 14.96 -9.21 8.62
N GLY A 229 13.84 -9.36 9.30
CA GLY A 229 12.54 -9.04 8.71
C GLY A 229 11.38 -9.22 9.67
N PHE A 230 10.19 -9.42 9.13
CA PHE A 230 8.95 -9.53 9.89
C PHE A 230 8.25 -10.86 9.61
N ARG A 231 7.58 -11.37 10.63
CA ARG A 231 6.72 -12.55 10.55
C ARG A 231 5.46 -12.23 9.78
N GLU A 232 4.93 -13.24 9.10
CA GLU A 232 3.56 -13.18 8.60
C GLU A 232 2.53 -13.46 9.70
N TYR A 233 2.90 -14.30 10.68
CA TYR A 233 2.04 -14.66 11.80
C TYR A 233 2.75 -14.42 13.12
N LEU A 234 1.98 -14.11 14.17
CA LEU A 234 2.51 -13.98 15.52
C LEU A 234 3.28 -15.23 15.95
N LYS A 235 4.26 -15.06 16.86
CA LYS A 235 5.00 -16.18 17.42
C LYS A 235 4.05 -17.20 18.08
N GLY A 236 4.24 -18.48 17.73
CA GLY A 236 3.38 -19.56 18.22
C GLY A 236 2.13 -19.83 17.38
N TYR A 237 1.77 -18.94 16.45
CA TYR A 237 0.68 -19.18 15.51
C TYR A 237 1.21 -19.77 14.21
N LYS A 238 0.56 -20.85 13.73
CA LYS A 238 0.90 -21.50 12.45
C LYS A 238 -0.20 -21.20 11.44
N GLY A 239 0.08 -20.32 10.50
CA GLY A 239 -0.77 -20.05 9.35
C GLY A 239 -0.14 -20.59 8.06
N GLY A 240 -0.97 -20.81 7.06
CA GLY A 240 -0.54 -21.23 5.72
C GLY A 240 -0.13 -20.06 4.83
N MET A 241 0.56 -20.36 3.75
CA MET A 241 0.78 -19.43 2.65
C MET A 241 -0.55 -19.16 1.92
N ASN A 242 -0.76 -17.92 1.54
CA ASN A 242 -1.85 -17.52 0.65
C ASN A 242 -1.32 -16.51 -0.39
N PRO A 243 -2.12 -16.11 -1.39
CA PRO A 243 -1.68 -15.18 -2.42
C PRO A 243 -1.12 -13.85 -1.89
N ASP A 244 -1.68 -13.32 -0.80
CA ASP A 244 -1.29 -12.02 -0.26
C ASP A 244 -0.02 -12.09 0.59
N SER A 245 0.21 -13.21 1.29
CA SER A 245 1.38 -13.38 2.15
C SER A 245 2.64 -13.72 1.36
N GLY A 246 2.47 -14.30 0.16
CA GLY A 246 3.58 -14.94 -0.50
C GLY A 246 4.22 -16.05 0.38
N PRO A 247 5.46 -16.47 0.09
CA PRO A 247 6.17 -17.48 0.86
C PRO A 247 6.45 -17.03 2.29
N VAL A 248 6.33 -17.95 3.22
CA VAL A 248 6.80 -17.79 4.61
C VAL A 248 8.00 -18.71 4.80
N LEU A 249 9.19 -18.13 4.92
CA LEU A 249 10.45 -18.84 4.97
C LEU A 249 11.07 -18.72 6.36
N PHE A 250 11.24 -19.83 7.04
CA PHE A 250 11.84 -19.87 8.40
C PHE A 250 11.19 -18.87 9.37
N GLY A 251 9.89 -18.67 9.25
CA GLY A 251 9.12 -17.73 10.06
C GLY A 251 9.13 -16.28 9.56
N LEU A 252 9.88 -15.95 8.53
CA LEU A 252 9.87 -14.65 7.87
C LEU A 252 8.82 -14.65 6.74
N GLY A 253 7.91 -13.69 6.76
CA GLY A 253 6.98 -13.41 5.65
C GLY A 253 7.66 -12.53 4.60
N VAL A 254 7.74 -12.99 3.36
CA VAL A 254 8.34 -12.21 2.27
C VAL A 254 7.52 -10.96 2.01
N ALA A 255 6.21 -11.09 1.86
CA ALA A 255 5.32 -9.93 1.70
C ALA A 255 5.31 -9.03 2.94
N ALA A 256 5.23 -9.62 4.15
CA ALA A 256 5.27 -8.85 5.39
C ALA A 256 6.54 -7.99 5.49
N SER A 257 7.71 -8.54 5.15
CA SER A 257 8.98 -7.80 5.19
C SER A 257 9.10 -6.76 4.08
N GLY A 258 8.63 -7.08 2.86
CA GLY A 258 8.61 -6.15 1.74
C GLY A 258 7.70 -4.94 2.00
N LEU A 259 6.49 -5.16 2.48
CA LEU A 259 5.54 -4.11 2.83
C LEU A 259 5.98 -3.32 4.07
N ALA A 260 6.69 -3.96 5.02
CA ALA A 260 7.28 -3.27 6.15
C ALA A 260 8.34 -2.23 5.75
N MET A 261 9.01 -2.37 4.59
CA MET A 261 9.86 -1.29 4.06
C MET A 261 9.02 -0.03 3.77
N LYS A 262 7.84 -0.20 3.19
CA LYS A 262 6.91 0.90 2.90
C LYS A 262 6.39 1.53 4.19
N ALA A 263 6.00 0.72 5.18
CA ALA A 263 5.58 1.18 6.50
C ALA A 263 6.71 1.94 7.23
N ALA A 264 7.94 1.42 7.20
CA ALA A 264 9.11 2.08 7.79
C ALA A 264 9.39 3.43 7.15
N ALA A 265 9.38 3.50 5.80
CA ALA A 265 9.53 4.76 5.07
C ALA A 265 8.44 5.76 5.44
N SER A 266 7.18 5.33 5.53
CA SER A 266 6.02 6.18 5.81
C SER A 266 5.98 6.69 7.25
N THR A 267 6.53 5.94 8.21
CA THR A 267 6.64 6.34 9.61
C THR A 267 7.96 7.05 9.95
N GLY A 268 8.87 7.18 8.97
CA GLY A 268 10.18 7.82 9.14
C GLY A 268 11.22 6.96 9.86
N ASP A 269 11.01 5.65 9.95
CA ASP A 269 11.95 4.72 10.63
C ASP A 269 13.05 4.28 9.66
N VAL A 270 14.05 5.16 9.48
CA VAL A 270 15.19 4.97 8.56
C VAL A 270 15.99 3.72 8.91
N ASP A 271 16.21 3.46 10.19
CA ASP A 271 17.03 2.33 10.66
C ASP A 271 16.41 0.99 10.26
N VAL A 272 15.10 0.84 10.47
CA VAL A 272 14.37 -0.37 10.08
C VAL A 272 14.34 -0.50 8.56
N PHE A 273 14.09 0.60 7.84
CA PHE A 273 14.12 0.59 6.38
C PHE A 273 15.46 0.09 5.84
N GLU A 274 16.59 0.63 6.33
CA GLU A 274 17.91 0.22 5.88
C GLU A 274 18.21 -1.24 6.19
N ARG A 275 17.83 -1.72 7.38
CA ARG A 275 18.01 -3.14 7.76
C ARG A 275 17.24 -4.07 6.84
N LEU A 276 15.98 -3.75 6.53
CA LEU A 276 15.15 -4.50 5.57
C LEU A 276 15.78 -4.48 4.18
N HIS A 277 16.21 -3.32 3.71
CA HIS A 277 16.84 -3.17 2.40
C HIS A 277 18.13 -3.99 2.31
N LYS A 278 19.00 -3.91 3.32
CA LYS A 278 20.24 -4.73 3.39
C LYS A 278 19.92 -6.23 3.41
N SER A 279 18.89 -6.63 4.13
CA SER A 279 18.46 -8.04 4.23
C SER A 279 17.88 -8.58 2.92
N ALA A 280 17.21 -7.73 2.13
CA ALA A 280 16.65 -8.11 0.84
C ALA A 280 17.70 -8.22 -0.29
N ARG A 281 18.80 -7.47 -0.23
CA ARG A 281 19.83 -7.43 -1.29
C ARG A 281 20.40 -8.80 -1.68
N PRO A 282 20.81 -9.69 -0.77
CA PRO A 282 21.31 -11.01 -1.15
C PRO A 282 20.26 -11.85 -1.85
N LEU A 283 18.98 -11.74 -1.46
CA LEU A 283 17.88 -12.46 -2.11
C LEU A 283 17.66 -11.96 -3.54
N LEU A 284 17.80 -10.68 -3.78
CA LEU A 284 17.71 -10.07 -5.11
C LEU A 284 18.92 -10.43 -5.99
N ALA A 285 20.14 -10.41 -5.44
CA ALA A 285 21.35 -10.73 -6.17
C ALA A 285 21.48 -12.21 -6.52
N THR A 286 21.06 -13.12 -5.60
CA THR A 286 21.06 -14.57 -5.85
C THR A 286 19.94 -14.99 -6.79
N ALA A 287 18.89 -14.19 -6.92
CA ALA A 287 17.78 -14.41 -7.83
C ALA A 287 18.21 -14.48 -9.30
N GLU A 288 19.24 -13.73 -9.69
CA GLU A 288 19.80 -13.77 -11.05
C GLU A 288 20.72 -14.98 -11.28
N GLY A 289 21.41 -15.45 -10.23
CA GLY A 289 22.42 -16.50 -10.34
C GLY A 289 21.97 -17.93 -10.05
N LEU A 290 20.89 -18.13 -9.27
CA LEU A 290 20.47 -19.44 -8.75
C LEU A 290 19.10 -19.89 -9.24
N LYS A 291 18.77 -19.66 -10.49
CA LYS A 291 17.50 -20.12 -11.12
C LYS A 291 17.28 -21.65 -11.07
N ALA A 292 18.27 -22.40 -10.63
CA ALA A 292 18.23 -23.87 -10.58
C ALA A 292 17.68 -24.46 -9.27
N VAL A 293 17.51 -23.68 -8.19
CA VAL A 293 17.02 -24.18 -6.91
C VAL A 293 15.55 -23.82 -6.74
N PRO A 294 14.60 -24.76 -6.65
CA PRO A 294 13.16 -24.50 -6.68
C PRO A 294 12.65 -23.51 -5.61
N VAL A 295 13.20 -23.58 -4.38
CA VAL A 295 12.81 -22.69 -3.28
C VAL A 295 13.34 -21.27 -3.51
N ILE A 296 14.57 -21.13 -4.01
CA ILE A 296 15.19 -19.84 -4.34
C ILE A 296 14.51 -19.22 -5.56
N ASN A 297 14.10 -20.05 -6.52
CA ASN A 297 13.36 -19.59 -7.69
C ASN A 297 11.98 -18.99 -7.31
N LEU A 298 11.29 -19.56 -6.33
CA LEU A 298 10.01 -19.02 -5.83
C LEU A 298 10.20 -17.67 -5.12
N VAL A 299 11.23 -17.53 -4.27
CA VAL A 299 11.56 -16.28 -3.59
C VAL A 299 12.00 -15.20 -4.59
N SER A 300 12.83 -15.58 -5.55
CA SER A 300 13.27 -14.74 -6.65
C SER A 300 12.09 -14.24 -7.48
N LEU A 301 11.17 -15.13 -7.86
CA LEU A 301 9.99 -14.77 -8.65
C LEU A 301 9.13 -13.73 -7.93
N VAL A 302 8.94 -13.87 -6.62
CA VAL A 302 8.17 -12.91 -5.81
C VAL A 302 8.95 -11.61 -5.59
N ALA A 303 10.26 -11.69 -5.35
CA ALA A 303 11.09 -10.50 -5.09
C ALA A 303 11.34 -9.63 -6.33
N THR A 304 11.30 -10.22 -7.53
CA THR A 304 11.49 -9.51 -8.82
C THR A 304 10.18 -9.25 -9.56
N ASP A 305 9.05 -9.61 -8.96
CA ASP A 305 7.74 -9.30 -9.53
C ASP A 305 7.49 -7.78 -9.56
N MET A 306 6.64 -7.36 -10.49
CA MET A 306 6.25 -5.96 -10.67
C MET A 306 5.66 -5.35 -9.40
N LEU A 307 4.86 -6.11 -8.64
CA LEU A 307 4.31 -5.65 -7.38
C LEU A 307 5.42 -5.38 -6.35
N SER A 308 6.32 -6.32 -6.15
CA SER A 308 7.43 -6.17 -5.20
C SER A 308 8.36 -5.02 -5.59
N THR A 309 8.66 -4.87 -6.88
CA THR A 309 9.48 -3.77 -7.40
C THR A 309 8.78 -2.41 -7.21
N SER A 310 7.48 -2.34 -7.44
CA SER A 310 6.70 -1.11 -7.24
C SER A 310 6.60 -0.71 -5.77
N ILE A 311 6.44 -1.66 -4.86
CA ILE A 311 6.47 -1.44 -3.41
C ILE A 311 7.81 -0.87 -2.98
N GLN A 312 8.93 -1.45 -3.44
CA GLN A 312 10.28 -0.96 -3.12
C GLN A 312 10.51 0.44 -3.68
N PHE A 313 10.10 0.71 -4.92
CA PHE A 313 10.20 2.03 -5.54
C PHE A 313 9.44 3.09 -4.75
N SER A 314 8.19 2.82 -4.38
CA SER A 314 7.39 3.72 -3.55
C SER A 314 8.05 3.98 -2.18
N ALA A 315 8.60 2.93 -1.53
CA ALA A 315 9.26 3.06 -0.23
C ALA A 315 10.55 3.88 -0.29
N ILE A 316 11.41 3.63 -1.29
CA ILE A 316 12.68 4.34 -1.47
C ILE A 316 12.44 5.82 -1.74
N THR A 317 11.51 6.15 -2.64
CA THR A 317 11.20 7.54 -3.00
C THR A 317 10.53 8.30 -1.87
N LYS A 318 9.70 7.63 -1.05
CA LYS A 318 9.10 8.23 0.15
C LYS A 318 10.18 8.64 1.16
N LEU A 319 11.14 7.76 1.43
CA LEU A 319 12.22 8.03 2.37
C LEU A 319 13.12 9.17 1.88
N ALA A 320 13.47 9.17 0.60
CA ALA A 320 14.30 10.22 -0.02
C ALA A 320 13.64 11.61 0.13
N GLY A 321 12.32 11.71 -0.09
CA GLY A 321 11.55 12.94 0.08
C GLY A 321 11.58 13.46 1.53
N LEU A 322 11.44 12.57 2.51
CA LEU A 322 11.52 12.95 3.93
C LEU A 322 12.90 13.47 4.33
N GLN A 323 13.97 12.87 3.83
CA GLN A 323 15.35 13.30 4.11
C GLN A 323 15.67 14.68 3.51
N GLN A 324 15.16 14.99 2.32
CA GLN A 324 15.34 16.29 1.68
C GLN A 324 14.52 17.39 2.41
N GLY A 325 13.27 17.10 2.78
CA GLY A 325 12.44 18.01 3.59
C GLY A 325 13.07 18.33 4.94
N GLY A 326 13.66 17.35 5.62
CA GLY A 326 14.39 17.55 6.87
C GLY A 326 15.63 18.44 6.73
N ARG A 327 16.38 18.33 5.64
CA ARG A 327 17.53 19.20 5.36
C ARG A 327 17.12 20.64 5.07
N SER A 328 16.01 20.86 4.35
CA SER A 328 15.46 22.18 4.08
C SER A 328 15.00 22.91 5.36
N ILE A 329 14.43 22.21 6.33
CA ILE A 329 14.02 22.78 7.64
C ILE A 329 15.24 23.10 8.48
N SER A 330 16.27 22.26 8.47
CA SER A 330 17.53 22.51 9.21
C SER A 330 18.29 23.73 8.66
N SER A 331 18.35 23.88 7.34
CA SER A 331 19.04 25.04 6.71
C SER A 331 18.28 26.36 6.95
N ARG A 332 16.94 26.35 7.04
CA ARG A 332 16.15 27.54 7.41
C ARG A 332 16.30 27.96 8.88
N LYS A 333 16.51 27.00 9.80
CA LYS A 333 16.75 27.33 11.22
C LYS A 333 18.14 27.95 11.47
N VAL A 334 19.12 27.61 10.66
CA VAL A 334 20.49 28.18 10.78
C VAL A 334 20.55 29.61 10.22
N SER A 335 19.71 29.96 9.22
CA SER A 335 19.69 31.34 8.67
C SER A 335 18.91 32.35 9.51
N HIS A 336 18.13 31.95 10.52
CA HIS A 336 17.40 32.85 11.42
C HIS A 336 18.08 33.08 12.77
N SER A 337 19.24 32.47 13.02
CA SER A 337 20.04 32.70 14.23
C SER A 337 21.28 33.56 14.02
N LEU A 338 21.41 34.20 12.85
CA LEU A 338 22.52 35.13 12.50
C LEU A 338 22.04 36.47 11.95
N VAL A 339 20.95 37.03 12.51
CA VAL A 339 20.60 38.44 12.35
C VAL A 339 20.30 39.02 13.72
#